data_27f837314b597e18d9360d803804c7d2
#
_entry.id   27f837314b597e18d9360d803804c7d2
#
_cell.length_a   1.000
_cell.length_b   1.000
_cell.length_c   1.000
_cell.angle_alpha   90.00
_cell.angle_beta   90.00
_cell.angle_gamma   90.00
#
_symmetry.space_group_name_H-M   'P 1'
#
loop_
_entity.id
_entity.type
_entity.pdbx_description
1 polymer ?
#
loop_
_entity_poly.entity_id
_entity_poly.type
_entity_poly.pdbx_seq_one_letter_code
_entity_poly.pdbx_strand_id
1 'polypeptide(L)'
;MGAYDNCIILIPALQPDERLIQMIHGLHERGFHKIAVTDDGSSDDRQKYFQEVEIMGVKVIHHSKKMGKGVALRSALRLADEKIGESDFYITADCDGQYSPEDIEKVAKELLNNQDCFVLGVRTYERKKGKKVRFWLNSCQKLFFRITNHGKECPDPRSGLRGFPASLKKLALCTEGKSYDYELNFLDAAIQKTPIVVVPICSETHNRNETSHFRPVVDLLGMYLKFWKYLFTSNVATVFDLVFFIIFESLFSKLGTISIFVATICARAISGSVGYILNRYISFQSKLNPEREMVRYSIVFVCQMAANGRISYL
;
A
#
# COMPACT_ATOMS: atom_id res chain seq x y z
N MET A 1 -18.53 -6.50 -30.70
CA MET A 1 -17.59 -6.41 -29.60
C MET A 1 -17.93 -5.13 -28.85
N GLY A 2 -18.20 -5.20 -27.56
CA GLY A 2 -18.52 -4.03 -26.76
C GLY A 2 -17.29 -3.12 -26.59
N ALA A 3 -17.52 -1.85 -26.29
CA ALA A 3 -16.44 -0.86 -26.18
C ALA A 3 -15.36 -1.22 -25.13
N TYR A 4 -15.72 -2.04 -24.12
CA TYR A 4 -14.85 -2.40 -22.99
C TYR A 4 -14.72 -3.91 -22.80
N ASP A 5 -14.90 -4.73 -23.85
CA ASP A 5 -14.71 -6.18 -23.79
C ASP A 5 -13.27 -6.60 -23.40
N ASN A 6 -12.32 -5.69 -23.56
CA ASN A 6 -10.92 -5.88 -23.16
C ASN A 6 -10.63 -5.51 -21.71
N CYS A 7 -11.64 -5.08 -20.95
CA CYS A 7 -11.48 -4.66 -19.56
C CYS A 7 -12.23 -5.58 -18.62
N ILE A 8 -11.58 -6.05 -17.55
CA ILE A 8 -12.24 -6.75 -16.44
C ILE A 8 -12.26 -5.85 -15.22
N ILE A 9 -13.44 -5.69 -14.62
CA ILE A 9 -13.62 -4.96 -13.36
C ILE A 9 -13.51 -5.94 -12.21
N LEU A 10 -12.65 -5.61 -11.22
CA LEU A 10 -12.38 -6.40 -10.02
C LEU A 10 -12.92 -5.65 -8.79
N ILE A 11 -13.90 -6.23 -8.10
CA ILE A 11 -14.59 -5.59 -6.98
C ILE A 11 -14.47 -6.45 -5.72
N PRO A 12 -13.63 -6.06 -4.74
CA PRO A 12 -13.65 -6.65 -3.41
C PRO A 12 -14.85 -6.09 -2.64
N ALA A 13 -15.68 -6.96 -2.09
CA ALA A 13 -16.87 -6.59 -1.34
C ALA A 13 -16.86 -7.20 0.06
N LEU A 14 -17.12 -6.39 1.07
CA LEU A 14 -17.34 -6.80 2.46
C LEU A 14 -18.56 -6.07 2.99
N GLN A 15 -19.58 -6.81 3.39
CA GLN A 15 -20.85 -6.25 3.87
C GLN A 15 -21.48 -5.26 2.87
N PRO A 16 -21.67 -5.65 1.59
CA PRO A 16 -22.23 -4.77 0.57
C PRO A 16 -23.68 -4.40 0.89
N ASP A 17 -24.15 -3.37 0.21
CA ASP A 17 -25.55 -2.94 0.20
C ASP A 17 -26.01 -2.66 -1.24
N GLU A 18 -27.16 -2.01 -1.41
CA GLU A 18 -27.76 -1.70 -2.71
C GLU A 18 -26.81 -0.94 -3.66
N ARG A 19 -25.80 -0.26 -3.14
CA ARG A 19 -24.81 0.46 -3.97
C ARG A 19 -24.00 -0.48 -4.86
N LEU A 20 -23.75 -1.72 -4.40
CA LEU A 20 -23.11 -2.72 -5.26
C LEU A 20 -23.96 -3.00 -6.48
N ILE A 21 -25.27 -3.22 -6.30
CA ILE A 21 -26.22 -3.49 -7.41
C ILE A 21 -26.29 -2.28 -8.36
N GLN A 22 -26.44 -1.07 -7.79
CA GLN A 22 -26.49 0.17 -8.58
C GLN A 22 -25.21 0.38 -9.40
N MET A 23 -24.05 0.08 -8.83
CA MET A 23 -22.76 0.18 -9.51
C MET A 23 -22.69 -0.83 -10.66
N ILE A 24 -23.08 -2.09 -10.45
CA ILE A 24 -23.09 -3.11 -11.50
C ILE A 24 -24.05 -2.73 -12.64
N HIS A 25 -25.25 -2.25 -12.30
CA HIS A 25 -26.21 -1.77 -13.28
C HIS A 25 -25.63 -0.65 -14.14
N GLY A 26 -25.08 0.38 -13.50
CA GLY A 26 -24.46 1.49 -14.22
C GLY A 26 -23.21 1.10 -15.04
N LEU A 27 -22.48 0.06 -14.65
CA LEU A 27 -21.38 -0.50 -15.44
C LEU A 27 -21.90 -1.23 -16.67
N HIS A 28 -22.99 -2.03 -16.55
CA HIS A 28 -23.62 -2.71 -17.68
C HIS A 28 -24.17 -1.72 -18.70
N GLU A 29 -24.82 -0.64 -18.25
CA GLU A 29 -25.31 0.42 -19.13
C GLU A 29 -24.20 1.08 -19.96
N ARG A 30 -22.97 1.09 -19.43
CA ARG A 30 -21.76 1.61 -20.10
C ARG A 30 -21.02 0.56 -20.93
N GLY A 31 -21.52 -0.67 -20.99
CA GLY A 31 -20.94 -1.74 -21.79
C GLY A 31 -19.82 -2.53 -21.12
N PHE A 32 -19.70 -2.46 -19.79
CA PHE A 32 -18.81 -3.34 -19.02
C PHE A 32 -19.57 -4.61 -18.63
N HIS A 33 -19.24 -5.72 -19.26
CA HIS A 33 -19.89 -7.02 -18.99
C HIS A 33 -18.99 -8.03 -18.29
N LYS A 34 -17.67 -7.75 -18.26
CA LYS A 34 -16.69 -8.61 -17.61
C LYS A 34 -16.39 -8.10 -16.20
N ILE A 35 -17.10 -8.62 -15.20
CA ILE A 35 -17.03 -8.19 -13.82
C ILE A 35 -16.81 -9.40 -12.90
N ALA A 36 -15.80 -9.31 -12.03
CA ALA A 36 -15.49 -10.28 -10.99
C ALA A 36 -15.63 -9.64 -9.61
N VAL A 37 -16.48 -10.21 -8.77
CA VAL A 37 -16.72 -9.77 -7.39
C VAL A 37 -16.17 -10.81 -6.42
N THR A 38 -15.52 -10.37 -5.35
CA THR A 38 -15.15 -11.25 -4.24
C THR A 38 -15.89 -10.82 -2.99
N ASP A 39 -16.71 -11.71 -2.45
CA ASP A 39 -17.25 -11.60 -1.10
C ASP A 39 -16.15 -11.97 -0.08
N ASP A 40 -15.68 -11.02 0.68
CA ASP A 40 -14.64 -11.23 1.69
C ASP A 40 -15.21 -11.71 3.04
N GLY A 41 -16.17 -12.64 3.01
CA GLY A 41 -16.77 -13.24 4.19
C GLY A 41 -17.82 -12.32 4.82
N SER A 42 -18.76 -11.86 4.03
CA SER A 42 -19.92 -11.10 4.49
C SER A 42 -20.92 -11.99 5.25
N SER A 43 -21.72 -11.38 6.12
CA SER A 43 -22.77 -12.06 6.88
C SER A 43 -23.92 -12.54 5.98
N ASP A 44 -24.70 -13.50 6.48
CA ASP A 44 -25.77 -14.15 5.71
C ASP A 44 -26.86 -13.15 5.23
N ASP A 45 -27.14 -12.10 6.00
CA ASP A 45 -28.10 -11.06 5.63
C ASP A 45 -27.67 -10.23 4.42
N ARG A 46 -26.38 -10.32 4.04
CA ARG A 46 -25.79 -9.63 2.88
C ARG A 46 -25.72 -10.49 1.62
N GLN A 47 -25.92 -11.79 1.74
CA GLN A 47 -25.81 -12.71 0.59
C GLN A 47 -26.81 -12.41 -0.52
N LYS A 48 -27.96 -11.82 -0.22
CA LYS A 48 -28.94 -11.38 -1.21
C LYS A 48 -28.37 -10.44 -2.27
N TYR A 49 -27.44 -9.55 -1.91
CA TYR A 49 -26.81 -8.61 -2.84
C TYR A 49 -25.87 -9.33 -3.82
N PHE A 50 -25.18 -10.36 -3.35
CA PHE A 50 -24.33 -11.18 -4.23
C PHE A 50 -25.17 -12.03 -5.18
N GLN A 51 -26.25 -12.65 -4.70
CA GLN A 51 -27.18 -13.41 -5.56
C GLN A 51 -27.77 -12.53 -6.66
N GLU A 52 -28.13 -11.30 -6.35
CA GLU A 52 -28.70 -10.36 -7.32
C GLU A 52 -27.68 -10.00 -8.41
N VAL A 53 -26.44 -9.71 -8.07
CA VAL A 53 -25.41 -9.41 -9.08
C VAL A 53 -24.99 -10.65 -9.87
N GLU A 54 -25.09 -11.87 -9.31
CA GLU A 54 -24.89 -13.12 -10.04
C GLU A 54 -25.97 -13.32 -11.11
N ILE A 55 -27.23 -13.01 -10.79
CA ILE A 55 -28.36 -13.03 -11.76
C ILE A 55 -28.08 -12.04 -12.91
N MET A 56 -27.43 -10.91 -12.64
CA MET A 56 -26.99 -9.95 -13.65
C MET A 56 -25.79 -10.45 -14.50
N GLY A 57 -25.27 -11.65 -14.24
CA GLY A 57 -24.17 -12.27 -15.01
C GLY A 57 -22.78 -12.02 -14.44
N VAL A 58 -22.65 -11.33 -13.30
CA VAL A 58 -21.38 -11.10 -12.61
C VAL A 58 -20.83 -12.43 -12.04
N LYS A 59 -19.52 -12.62 -12.11
CA LYS A 59 -18.87 -13.78 -11.49
C LYS A 59 -18.50 -13.45 -10.04
N VAL A 60 -19.02 -14.23 -9.10
CA VAL A 60 -18.79 -14.05 -7.66
C VAL A 60 -17.97 -15.21 -7.09
N ILE A 61 -17.06 -14.92 -6.17
CA ILE A 61 -16.36 -15.89 -5.33
C ILE A 61 -16.56 -15.51 -3.87
N HIS A 62 -16.88 -16.49 -3.01
CA HIS A 62 -17.13 -16.28 -1.60
C HIS A 62 -15.98 -16.82 -0.75
N HIS A 63 -15.46 -15.99 0.15
CA HIS A 63 -14.57 -16.43 1.22
C HIS A 63 -15.38 -16.88 2.42
N SER A 64 -14.97 -17.96 3.08
CA SER A 64 -15.62 -18.47 4.29
C SER A 64 -15.53 -17.54 5.50
N LYS A 65 -14.60 -16.57 5.46
CA LYS A 65 -14.37 -15.56 6.49
C LYS A 65 -13.63 -14.37 5.91
N LYS A 66 -13.67 -13.24 6.60
CA LYS A 66 -12.88 -12.04 6.24
C LYS A 66 -11.39 -12.36 6.16
N MET A 67 -10.81 -12.20 4.99
CA MET A 67 -9.39 -12.43 4.70
C MET A 67 -8.63 -11.12 4.42
N GLY A 68 -9.35 -10.06 4.09
CA GLY A 68 -8.85 -8.72 3.82
C GLY A 68 -8.83 -8.34 2.34
N LYS A 69 -8.94 -7.04 2.08
CA LYS A 69 -9.12 -6.45 0.74
C LYS A 69 -8.07 -6.93 -0.28
N GLY A 70 -6.80 -7.01 0.12
CA GLY A 70 -5.74 -7.48 -0.77
C GLY A 70 -5.86 -8.95 -1.16
N VAL A 71 -6.37 -9.81 -0.27
CA VAL A 71 -6.67 -11.20 -0.59
C VAL A 71 -7.87 -11.26 -1.51
N ALA A 72 -8.92 -10.48 -1.24
CA ALA A 72 -10.13 -10.43 -2.07
C ALA A 72 -9.82 -9.96 -3.51
N LEU A 73 -8.99 -8.95 -3.70
CA LEU A 73 -8.55 -8.50 -5.02
C LEU A 73 -7.79 -9.59 -5.80
N ARG A 74 -6.89 -10.33 -5.14
CA ARG A 74 -6.21 -11.46 -5.77
C ARG A 74 -7.16 -12.61 -6.10
N SER A 75 -8.16 -12.86 -5.28
CA SER A 75 -9.20 -13.85 -5.56
C SER A 75 -10.07 -13.44 -6.74
N ALA A 76 -10.48 -12.15 -6.83
CA ALA A 76 -11.19 -11.62 -7.99
C ALA A 76 -10.36 -11.77 -9.28
N LEU A 77 -9.06 -11.51 -9.21
CA LEU A 77 -8.17 -11.61 -10.37
C LEU A 77 -8.00 -13.07 -10.83
N ARG A 78 -7.92 -14.05 -9.90
CA ARG A 78 -7.91 -15.48 -10.24
C ARG A 78 -9.26 -15.96 -10.81
N LEU A 79 -10.36 -15.51 -10.19
CA LEU A 79 -11.70 -15.80 -10.68
C LEU A 79 -11.91 -15.30 -12.11
N ALA A 80 -11.39 -14.10 -12.40
CA ALA A 80 -11.43 -13.51 -13.73
C ALA A 80 -10.75 -14.43 -14.75
N ASP A 81 -9.56 -14.94 -14.44
CA ASP A 81 -8.84 -15.88 -15.30
C ASP A 81 -9.60 -17.19 -15.53
N GLU A 82 -10.19 -17.74 -14.46
CA GLU A 82 -10.84 -19.05 -14.50
C GLU A 82 -12.22 -19.02 -15.16
N LYS A 83 -13.00 -17.97 -14.97
CA LYS A 83 -14.43 -17.91 -15.31
C LYS A 83 -14.81 -16.87 -16.37
N ILE A 84 -13.98 -15.84 -16.58
CA ILE A 84 -14.25 -14.76 -17.54
C ILE A 84 -13.32 -14.90 -18.76
N GLY A 85 -12.06 -15.31 -18.53
CA GLY A 85 -11.04 -15.47 -19.57
C GLY A 85 -10.03 -14.32 -19.57
N GLU A 86 -9.15 -14.35 -20.58
CA GLU A 86 -8.10 -13.33 -20.70
C GLU A 86 -8.66 -11.96 -21.06
N SER A 87 -7.96 -10.93 -20.63
CA SER A 87 -8.26 -9.54 -20.91
C SER A 87 -6.98 -8.71 -20.94
N ASP A 88 -7.01 -7.63 -21.71
CA ASP A 88 -5.85 -6.75 -21.84
C ASP A 88 -5.67 -5.85 -20.60
N PHE A 89 -6.79 -5.51 -19.94
CA PHE A 89 -6.81 -4.56 -18.84
C PHE A 89 -7.65 -5.03 -17.66
N TYR A 90 -7.21 -4.67 -16.49
CA TYR A 90 -7.90 -4.92 -15.22
C TYR A 90 -8.13 -3.60 -14.50
N ILE A 91 -9.33 -3.39 -13.94
CA ILE A 91 -9.69 -2.19 -13.19
C ILE A 91 -10.20 -2.62 -11.82
N THR A 92 -9.62 -2.10 -10.75
CA THR A 92 -10.12 -2.30 -9.39
C THR A 92 -11.05 -1.17 -8.99
N ALA A 93 -12.16 -1.49 -8.32
CA ALA A 93 -13.08 -0.51 -7.76
C ALA A 93 -13.67 -1.01 -6.44
N ASP A 94 -13.97 -0.11 -5.50
CA ASP A 94 -14.60 -0.45 -4.21
C ASP A 94 -16.13 -0.55 -4.36
N CYS A 95 -16.75 -1.46 -3.59
CA CYS A 95 -18.20 -1.71 -3.64
C CYS A 95 -19.05 -0.69 -2.87
N ASP A 96 -18.43 0.31 -2.22
CA ASP A 96 -19.10 1.22 -1.27
C ASP A 96 -19.72 2.48 -1.93
N GLY A 97 -19.73 2.55 -3.26
CA GLY A 97 -20.27 3.66 -4.02
C GLY A 97 -19.40 4.93 -4.01
N GLN A 98 -18.13 4.85 -3.58
CA GLN A 98 -17.21 6.00 -3.66
C GLN A 98 -16.86 6.37 -5.09
N TYR A 99 -16.93 5.42 -6.01
CA TYR A 99 -16.58 5.59 -7.42
C TYR A 99 -17.83 5.40 -8.26
N SER A 100 -18.17 6.40 -9.06
CA SER A 100 -19.26 6.29 -10.01
C SER A 100 -18.87 5.41 -11.21
N PRO A 101 -19.85 4.81 -11.90
CA PRO A 101 -19.58 4.11 -13.16
C PRO A 101 -18.90 5.00 -14.21
N GLU A 102 -19.16 6.31 -14.21
CA GLU A 102 -18.49 7.32 -15.04
C GLU A 102 -17.00 7.43 -14.73
N ASP A 103 -16.62 7.39 -13.46
CA ASP A 103 -15.22 7.48 -13.05
C ASP A 103 -14.46 6.20 -13.42
N ILE A 104 -15.10 5.03 -13.32
CA ILE A 104 -14.54 3.76 -13.78
C ILE A 104 -14.36 3.80 -15.31
N GLU A 105 -15.33 4.34 -16.03
CA GLU A 105 -15.25 4.52 -17.49
C GLU A 105 -14.09 5.45 -17.91
N LYS A 106 -13.85 6.54 -17.17
CA LYS A 106 -12.70 7.44 -17.43
C LYS A 106 -11.37 6.68 -17.32
N VAL A 107 -11.23 5.83 -16.29
CA VAL A 107 -10.04 5.00 -16.10
C VAL A 107 -9.90 3.98 -17.24
N ALA A 108 -10.99 3.36 -17.66
CA ALA A 108 -10.97 2.42 -18.81
C ALA A 108 -10.55 3.12 -20.10
N LYS A 109 -11.10 4.29 -20.40
CA LYS A 109 -10.73 5.09 -21.59
C LYS A 109 -9.25 5.44 -21.60
N GLU A 110 -8.72 5.81 -20.45
CA GLU A 110 -7.31 6.15 -20.33
C GLU A 110 -6.40 4.93 -20.51
N LEU A 111 -6.80 3.74 -20.02
CA LEU A 111 -6.08 2.49 -20.28
C LEU A 111 -6.04 2.13 -21.76
N LEU A 112 -7.15 2.33 -22.48
CA LEU A 112 -7.22 2.08 -23.92
C LEU A 112 -6.32 3.01 -24.72
N ASN A 113 -6.16 4.27 -24.25
CA ASN A 113 -5.30 5.27 -24.89
C ASN A 113 -3.81 5.05 -24.52
N ASN A 114 -3.51 4.52 -23.33
CA ASN A 114 -2.16 4.34 -22.78
C ASN A 114 -1.98 2.90 -22.29
N GLN A 115 -1.87 1.96 -23.22
CA GLN A 115 -1.97 0.51 -22.98
C GLN A 115 -0.90 -0.05 -22.05
N ASP A 116 0.26 0.59 -21.95
CA ASP A 116 1.38 0.16 -21.09
C ASP A 116 1.47 0.93 -19.77
N CYS A 117 0.46 1.72 -19.41
CA CYS A 117 0.47 2.56 -18.24
C CYS A 117 -0.34 1.97 -17.08
N PHE A 118 0.06 2.30 -15.86
CA PHE A 118 -0.78 2.16 -14.68
C PHE A 118 -1.62 3.42 -14.52
N VAL A 119 -2.95 3.28 -14.53
CA VAL A 119 -3.88 4.41 -14.42
C VAL A 119 -4.40 4.50 -12.99
N LEU A 120 -4.31 5.67 -12.38
CA LEU A 120 -4.78 5.92 -11.02
C LEU A 120 -5.90 6.97 -11.02
N GLY A 121 -7.09 6.60 -10.57
CA GLY A 121 -8.16 7.53 -10.30
C GLY A 121 -7.84 8.38 -9.06
N VAL A 122 -7.69 9.69 -9.21
CA VAL A 122 -7.33 10.61 -8.13
C VAL A 122 -8.53 11.46 -7.73
N ARG A 123 -8.91 11.38 -6.48
CA ARG A 123 -10.05 12.11 -5.93
C ARG A 123 -9.76 13.60 -5.88
N THR A 124 -10.56 14.38 -6.60
CA THR A 124 -10.56 15.83 -6.51
C THR A 124 -11.41 16.24 -5.31
N TYR A 125 -10.75 16.66 -4.24
CA TYR A 125 -11.45 17.17 -3.07
C TYR A 125 -11.78 18.64 -3.27
N GLU A 126 -13.07 19.00 -3.32
CA GLU A 126 -13.48 20.37 -3.07
C GLU A 126 -12.98 20.82 -1.68
N ARG A 127 -12.36 21.99 -1.63
CA ARG A 127 -11.79 22.59 -0.43
C ARG A 127 -12.90 23.00 0.55
N LYS A 128 -13.56 22.04 1.20
CA LYS A 128 -14.50 22.36 2.30
C LYS A 128 -13.69 22.79 3.52
N LYS A 129 -13.94 24.04 3.96
CA LYS A 129 -13.36 24.66 5.17
C LYS A 129 -13.57 23.73 6.37
N GLY A 130 -12.48 23.35 7.08
CA GLY A 130 -12.59 22.69 8.39
C GLY A 130 -11.77 21.42 8.65
N LYS A 131 -11.05 20.85 7.67
CA LYS A 131 -10.35 19.56 7.84
C LYS A 131 -8.81 19.68 7.78
N LYS A 132 -8.22 20.54 8.63
CA LYS A 132 -6.75 20.75 8.70
C LYS A 132 -5.97 19.44 8.98
N VAL A 133 -6.46 18.59 9.88
CA VAL A 133 -5.82 17.31 10.23
C VAL A 133 -5.75 16.38 9.02
N ARG A 134 -6.82 16.29 8.23
CA ARG A 134 -6.87 15.43 7.05
C ARG A 134 -5.94 15.92 5.93
N PHE A 135 -5.83 17.24 5.76
CA PHE A 135 -4.87 17.84 4.83
C PHE A 135 -3.44 17.50 5.23
N TRP A 136 -3.13 17.63 6.53
CA TRP A 136 -1.80 17.31 7.07
C TRP A 136 -1.45 15.82 6.88
N LEU A 137 -2.37 14.91 7.21
CA LEU A 137 -2.20 13.47 7.00
C LEU A 137 -1.95 13.12 5.53
N ASN A 138 -2.69 13.73 4.61
CA ASN A 138 -2.49 13.54 3.18
C ASN A 138 -1.13 14.07 2.71
N SER A 139 -0.69 15.21 3.25
CA SER A 139 0.62 15.80 2.92
C SER A 139 1.78 14.95 3.45
N CYS A 140 1.70 14.45 4.68
CA CYS A 140 2.65 13.52 5.25
C CYS A 140 2.73 12.23 4.43
N GLN A 141 1.60 11.72 3.97
CA GLN A 141 1.55 10.49 3.16
C GLN A 141 2.18 10.67 1.79
N LYS A 142 1.92 11.81 1.12
CA LYS A 142 2.57 12.15 -0.15
C LYS A 142 4.09 12.27 0.01
N LEU A 143 4.53 12.95 1.07
CA LEU A 143 5.95 13.09 1.39
C LEU A 143 6.60 11.73 1.67
N PHE A 144 5.95 10.90 2.48
CA PHE A 144 6.43 9.54 2.76
C PHE A 144 6.53 8.71 1.48
N PHE A 145 5.50 8.72 0.64
CA PHE A 145 5.50 8.02 -0.63
C PHE A 145 6.63 8.53 -1.56
N ARG A 146 6.86 9.83 -1.61
CA ARG A 146 7.96 10.43 -2.40
C ARG A 146 9.33 9.99 -1.90
N ILE A 147 9.54 9.91 -0.58
CA ILE A 147 10.80 9.47 0.02
C ILE A 147 11.06 7.98 -0.28
N THR A 148 10.04 7.12 -0.14
CA THR A 148 10.17 5.68 -0.36
C THR A 148 10.28 5.31 -1.83
N ASN A 149 9.77 6.13 -2.75
CA ASN A 149 9.74 5.89 -4.19
C ASN A 149 10.72 6.74 -5.00
N HIS A 150 11.89 7.01 -4.46
CA HIS A 150 12.98 7.71 -5.17
C HIS A 150 12.55 9.03 -5.82
N GLY A 151 11.70 9.79 -5.15
CA GLY A 151 11.23 11.09 -5.63
C GLY A 151 9.99 11.06 -6.54
N LYS A 152 9.47 9.89 -6.90
CA LYS A 152 8.25 9.78 -7.69
C LYS A 152 7.03 10.24 -6.87
N GLU A 153 6.18 11.04 -7.48
CA GLU A 153 4.99 11.59 -6.82
C GLU A 153 3.76 10.77 -7.15
N CYS A 154 2.94 10.52 -6.13
CA CYS A 154 1.61 9.96 -6.30
C CYS A 154 0.59 10.85 -5.56
N PRO A 155 -0.35 11.46 -6.28
CA PRO A 155 -1.28 12.42 -5.67
C PRO A 155 -2.26 11.79 -4.66
N ASP A 156 -2.69 10.55 -4.91
CA ASP A 156 -3.63 9.82 -4.03
C ASP A 156 -3.29 8.32 -3.95
N PRO A 157 -2.25 7.93 -3.21
CA PRO A 157 -1.82 6.53 -3.13
C PRO A 157 -2.85 5.60 -2.46
N ARG A 158 -3.89 6.14 -1.84
CA ARG A 158 -4.99 5.39 -1.21
C ARG A 158 -6.23 5.23 -2.09
N SER A 159 -6.21 5.72 -3.30
CA SER A 159 -7.33 5.47 -4.21
C SER A 159 -7.44 3.98 -4.51
N GLY A 160 -8.63 3.41 -4.36
CA GLY A 160 -8.94 2.03 -4.74
C GLY A 160 -9.29 1.88 -6.23
N LEU A 161 -9.56 3.00 -6.92
CA LEU A 161 -9.82 2.99 -8.36
C LEU A 161 -8.51 3.02 -9.15
N ARG A 162 -8.14 1.88 -9.70
CA ARG A 162 -6.88 1.65 -10.40
C ARG A 162 -7.10 0.84 -11.65
N GLY A 163 -6.43 1.23 -12.71
CA GLY A 163 -6.38 0.47 -13.93
C GLY A 163 -4.97 0.01 -14.26
N PHE A 164 -4.79 -1.20 -14.75
CA PHE A 164 -3.48 -1.72 -15.12
C PHE A 164 -3.56 -2.75 -16.25
N PRO A 165 -2.51 -2.84 -17.09
CA PRO A 165 -2.44 -3.80 -18.19
C PRO A 165 -2.18 -5.23 -17.70
N ALA A 166 -2.49 -6.21 -18.53
CA ALA A 166 -2.26 -7.64 -18.29
C ALA A 166 -0.80 -7.97 -17.95
N SER A 167 0.16 -7.20 -18.46
CA SER A 167 1.58 -7.35 -18.15
C SER A 167 1.90 -7.20 -16.66
N LEU A 168 1.08 -6.47 -15.90
CA LEU A 168 1.20 -6.30 -14.45
C LEU A 168 0.40 -7.34 -13.64
N LYS A 169 -0.40 -8.20 -14.26
CA LYS A 169 -1.22 -9.22 -13.59
C LYS A 169 -0.40 -10.13 -12.67
N LYS A 170 0.72 -10.66 -13.17
CA LYS A 170 1.61 -11.50 -12.35
C LYS A 170 2.16 -10.73 -11.14
N LEU A 171 2.48 -9.46 -11.32
CA LEU A 171 2.92 -8.59 -10.23
C LEU A 171 1.81 -8.43 -9.19
N ALA A 172 0.57 -8.14 -9.62
CA ALA A 172 -0.58 -8.02 -8.75
C ALA A 172 -0.84 -9.30 -7.93
N LEU A 173 -0.73 -10.47 -8.55
CA LEU A 173 -0.91 -11.76 -7.87
C LEU A 173 0.20 -12.07 -6.85
N CYS A 174 1.44 -11.67 -7.14
CA CYS A 174 2.62 -11.94 -6.30
C CYS A 174 2.86 -10.87 -5.23
N THR A 175 2.20 -9.71 -5.32
CA THR A 175 2.36 -8.62 -4.34
C THR A 175 1.89 -9.06 -2.96
N GLU A 176 2.72 -8.83 -1.95
CA GLU A 176 2.39 -9.12 -0.55
C GLU A 176 1.42 -8.08 0.02
N GLY A 177 0.66 -8.51 1.02
CA GLY A 177 -0.32 -7.68 1.72
C GLY A 177 -1.67 -8.37 1.82
N LYS A 178 -2.37 -8.19 2.94
CA LYS A 178 -3.68 -8.81 3.18
C LYS A 178 -4.82 -7.79 3.12
N SER A 179 -4.54 -6.54 3.47
CA SER A 179 -5.55 -5.49 3.57
C SER A 179 -5.19 -4.29 2.68
N TYR A 180 -5.30 -3.06 3.18
CA TYR A 180 -4.95 -1.83 2.47
C TYR A 180 -3.44 -1.68 2.18
N ASP A 181 -2.60 -2.42 2.89
CA ASP A 181 -1.17 -2.54 2.63
C ASP A 181 -0.87 -3.15 1.25
N TYR A 182 -1.71 -4.06 0.77
CA TYR A 182 -1.59 -4.64 -0.56
C TYR A 182 -1.64 -3.57 -1.66
N GLU A 183 -2.59 -2.66 -1.58
CA GLU A 183 -2.77 -1.63 -2.60
C GLU A 183 -1.56 -0.68 -2.68
N LEU A 184 -0.96 -0.35 -1.53
CA LEU A 184 0.25 0.47 -1.49
C LEU A 184 1.46 -0.30 -2.05
N ASN A 185 1.63 -1.56 -1.65
CA ASN A 185 2.72 -2.40 -2.12
C ASN A 185 2.63 -2.65 -3.63
N PHE A 186 1.41 -2.87 -4.16
CA PHE A 186 1.20 -3.05 -5.58
C PHE A 186 1.49 -1.76 -6.38
N LEU A 187 1.03 -0.62 -5.89
CA LEU A 187 1.34 0.68 -6.49
C LEU A 187 2.85 0.94 -6.51
N ASP A 188 3.54 0.71 -5.39
CA ASP A 188 4.98 0.86 -5.25
C ASP A 188 5.75 -0.01 -6.26
N ALA A 189 5.36 -1.27 -6.39
CA ALA A 189 5.96 -2.20 -7.34
C ALA A 189 5.63 -1.87 -8.80
N ALA A 190 4.41 -1.38 -9.08
CA ALA A 190 3.97 -0.99 -10.42
C ALA A 190 4.71 0.26 -10.93
N ILE A 191 4.89 1.29 -10.07
CA ILE A 191 5.64 2.51 -10.39
C ILE A 191 7.06 2.23 -10.87
N GLN A 192 7.67 1.15 -10.40
CA GLN A 192 9.02 0.79 -10.81
C GLN A 192 9.07 0.19 -12.23
N LYS A 193 7.93 -0.32 -12.72
CA LYS A 193 7.86 -1.06 -13.99
C LYS A 193 7.19 -0.29 -15.13
N THR A 194 6.27 0.62 -14.80
CA THR A 194 5.42 1.28 -15.81
C THR A 194 5.14 2.73 -15.42
N PRO A 195 4.94 3.63 -16.40
CA PRO A 195 4.48 4.99 -16.13
C PRO A 195 3.11 5.00 -15.42
N ILE A 196 2.89 6.03 -14.59
CA ILE A 196 1.58 6.29 -13.99
C ILE A 196 0.90 7.42 -14.71
N VAL A 197 -0.35 7.19 -15.09
CA VAL A 197 -1.27 8.21 -15.59
C VAL A 197 -2.32 8.48 -14.53
N VAL A 198 -2.62 9.74 -14.29
CA VAL A 198 -3.55 10.19 -13.26
C VAL A 198 -4.83 10.69 -13.92
N VAL A 199 -5.97 10.15 -13.49
CA VAL A 199 -7.30 10.55 -13.94
C VAL A 199 -8.02 11.24 -12.78
N PRO A 200 -8.43 12.52 -12.92
CA PRO A 200 -9.24 13.17 -11.90
C PRO A 200 -10.65 12.56 -11.85
N ILE A 201 -11.06 12.16 -10.66
CA ILE A 201 -12.38 11.56 -10.41
C ILE A 201 -13.18 12.38 -9.39
N CYS A 202 -14.49 12.38 -9.56
CA CYS A 202 -15.41 12.99 -8.63
C CYS A 202 -15.82 11.95 -7.59
N SER A 203 -15.10 11.88 -6.46
CA SER A 203 -15.53 11.01 -5.36
C SER A 203 -16.76 11.63 -4.68
N GLU A 204 -17.92 11.01 -4.85
CA GLU A 204 -19.10 11.36 -4.08
C GLU A 204 -18.84 11.02 -2.60
N THR A 205 -18.74 12.06 -1.78
CA THR A 205 -18.70 11.90 -0.33
C THR A 205 -20.14 11.70 0.19
N HIS A 206 -20.74 10.56 -0.11
CA HIS A 206 -21.91 10.12 0.66
C HIS A 206 -21.46 9.92 2.12
N ASN A 207 -22.37 10.19 3.05
CA ASN A 207 -22.12 10.20 4.50
C ASN A 207 -21.21 9.02 4.94
N ARG A 208 -19.92 9.33 5.07
CA ARG A 208 -18.81 8.37 5.25
C ARG A 208 -18.84 7.61 6.56
N ASN A 209 -19.80 7.93 7.45
CA ASN A 209 -19.81 7.39 8.81
C ASN A 209 -20.52 6.03 8.94
N GLU A 210 -21.29 5.59 7.93
CA GLU A 210 -22.15 4.40 8.09
C GLU A 210 -21.64 3.15 7.40
N THR A 211 -20.74 3.24 6.40
CA THR A 211 -20.35 2.07 5.59
C THR A 211 -18.87 1.89 5.32
N SER A 212 -18.02 2.87 5.67
CA SER A 212 -16.58 2.68 5.53
C SER A 212 -16.03 1.87 6.72
N HIS A 213 -15.67 0.62 6.48
CA HIS A 213 -14.92 -0.22 7.43
C HIS A 213 -13.49 0.28 7.70
N PHE A 214 -13.09 1.41 7.09
CA PHE A 214 -11.82 2.07 7.33
C PHE A 214 -11.83 2.79 8.69
N ARG A 215 -11.06 2.29 9.63
CA ARG A 215 -10.79 2.93 10.91
C ARG A 215 -9.58 3.85 10.75
N PRO A 216 -9.77 5.21 10.66
CA PRO A 216 -8.72 6.12 10.21
C PRO A 216 -7.41 6.00 10.98
N VAL A 217 -7.49 5.81 12.30
CA VAL A 217 -6.30 5.71 13.16
C VAL A 217 -5.69 4.30 13.12
N VAL A 218 -6.51 3.26 13.22
CA VAL A 218 -6.04 1.87 13.31
C VAL A 218 -5.45 1.39 11.98
N ASP A 219 -6.13 1.72 10.86
CA ASP A 219 -5.69 1.28 9.54
C ASP A 219 -4.48 2.09 9.06
N LEU A 220 -4.40 3.40 9.40
CA LEU A 220 -3.19 4.20 9.19
C LEU A 220 -2.01 3.67 10.04
N LEU A 221 -2.24 3.35 11.30
CA LEU A 221 -1.22 2.71 12.14
C LEU A 221 -0.77 1.38 11.54
N GLY A 222 -1.69 0.55 11.02
CA GLY A 222 -1.38 -0.71 10.35
C GLY A 222 -0.54 -0.53 9.09
N MET A 223 -0.89 0.44 8.23
CA MET A 223 -0.14 0.75 7.02
C MET A 223 1.29 1.24 7.32
N TYR A 224 1.44 2.05 8.38
CA TYR A 224 2.74 2.57 8.81
C TYR A 224 3.40 1.74 9.91
N LEU A 225 2.87 0.58 10.25
CA LEU A 225 3.38 -0.25 11.34
C LEU A 225 4.87 -0.60 11.15
N LYS A 226 5.31 -0.87 9.91
CA LYS A 226 6.73 -1.11 9.61
C LYS A 226 7.59 0.12 9.94
N PHE A 227 7.10 1.31 9.60
CA PHE A 227 7.78 2.57 9.89
C PHE A 227 7.84 2.85 11.39
N TRP A 228 6.73 2.64 12.13
CA TRP A 228 6.70 2.79 13.58
C TRP A 228 7.60 1.78 14.27
N LYS A 229 7.62 0.52 13.81
CA LYS A 229 8.56 -0.48 14.31
C LYS A 229 10.01 -0.06 14.07
N TYR A 230 10.31 0.46 12.89
CA TYR A 230 11.65 0.98 12.58
C TYR A 230 12.04 2.16 13.49
N LEU A 231 11.16 3.13 13.70
CA LEU A 231 11.40 4.23 14.63
C LEU A 231 11.65 3.73 16.05
N PHE A 232 10.84 2.78 16.51
CA PHE A 232 11.01 2.18 17.84
C PHE A 232 12.36 1.48 17.96
N THR A 233 12.72 0.62 17.03
CA THR A 233 14.00 -0.11 17.05
C THR A 233 15.20 0.82 16.93
N SER A 234 15.09 1.91 16.17
CA SER A 234 16.14 2.93 16.07
C SER A 234 16.32 3.69 17.39
N ASN A 235 15.24 4.05 18.08
CA ASN A 235 15.33 4.69 19.40
C ASN A 235 15.96 3.73 20.43
N VAL A 236 15.58 2.46 20.42
CA VAL A 236 16.19 1.44 21.29
C VAL A 236 17.70 1.35 21.03
N ALA A 237 18.11 1.27 19.76
CA ALA A 237 19.53 1.23 19.40
C ALA A 237 20.28 2.49 19.88
N THR A 238 19.66 3.68 19.82
CA THR A 238 20.24 4.94 20.33
C THR A 238 20.42 4.91 21.86
N VAL A 239 19.45 4.35 22.59
CA VAL A 239 19.59 4.19 24.06
C VAL A 239 20.77 3.26 24.40
N PHE A 240 20.90 2.15 23.66
CA PHE A 240 22.05 1.25 23.80
C PHE A 240 23.38 1.98 23.52
N ASP A 241 23.40 2.81 22.44
CA ASP A 241 24.61 3.60 22.10
C ASP A 241 25.04 4.51 23.27
N LEU A 242 24.10 5.24 23.85
CA LEU A 242 24.37 6.13 25.00
C LEU A 242 24.83 5.36 26.24
N VAL A 243 24.14 4.28 26.58
CA VAL A 243 24.49 3.49 27.77
C VAL A 243 25.87 2.88 27.63
N PHE A 244 26.18 2.25 26.50
CA PHE A 244 27.49 1.65 26.27
C PHE A 244 28.58 2.71 26.13
N PHE A 245 28.29 3.88 25.57
CA PHE A 245 29.25 4.98 25.54
C PHE A 245 29.67 5.41 26.95
N ILE A 246 28.72 5.61 27.87
CA ILE A 246 29.00 5.98 29.26
C ILE A 246 29.83 4.89 29.96
N ILE A 247 29.49 3.61 29.75
CA ILE A 247 30.22 2.50 30.34
C ILE A 247 31.66 2.46 29.83
N PHE A 248 31.86 2.54 28.52
CA PHE A 248 33.19 2.47 27.91
C PHE A 248 34.03 3.71 28.18
N GLU A 249 33.42 4.90 28.23
CA GLU A 249 34.14 6.13 28.62
C GLU A 249 34.67 6.03 30.04
N SER A 250 33.87 5.53 30.98
CA SER A 250 34.31 5.26 32.35
C SER A 250 35.41 4.21 32.40
N LEU A 251 35.28 3.11 31.62
CA LEU A 251 36.26 2.02 31.62
C LEU A 251 37.60 2.43 31.01
N PHE A 252 37.57 3.26 29.96
CA PHE A 252 38.75 3.72 29.24
C PHE A 252 39.27 5.08 29.71
N SER A 253 38.77 5.62 30.80
CA SER A 253 39.13 6.94 31.34
C SER A 253 40.66 7.16 31.53
N LYS A 254 41.40 6.07 31.77
CA LYS A 254 42.87 6.11 31.91
C LYS A 254 43.64 6.36 30.60
N LEU A 255 42.97 6.28 29.43
CA LEU A 255 43.59 6.50 28.12
C LEU A 255 43.64 7.99 27.70
N GLY A 256 43.25 8.93 28.57
CA GLY A 256 43.25 10.35 28.27
C GLY A 256 42.31 10.73 27.09
N THR A 257 42.74 11.60 26.19
CA THR A 257 41.91 12.10 25.07
C THR A 257 41.47 11.05 24.07
N ILE A 258 42.16 9.90 24.03
CA ILE A 258 41.81 8.79 23.12
C ILE A 258 40.63 7.97 23.67
N SER A 259 40.35 8.09 25.00
CA SER A 259 39.24 7.33 25.64
C SER A 259 37.87 7.55 24.94
N ILE A 260 37.52 8.80 24.62
CA ILE A 260 36.28 9.19 24.00
C ILE A 260 36.14 8.52 22.60
N PHE A 261 37.22 8.52 21.81
CA PHE A 261 37.23 7.94 20.49
C PHE A 261 37.03 6.41 20.52
N VAL A 262 37.79 5.73 21.41
CA VAL A 262 37.67 4.27 21.59
C VAL A 262 36.31 3.90 22.15
N ALA A 263 35.81 4.61 23.16
CA ALA A 263 34.49 4.39 23.74
C ALA A 263 33.38 4.55 22.70
N THR A 264 33.48 5.58 21.85
CA THR A 264 32.50 5.81 20.75
C THR A 264 32.49 4.67 19.76
N ILE A 265 33.65 4.17 19.31
CA ILE A 265 33.72 3.04 18.35
C ILE A 265 33.10 1.77 18.95
N CYS A 266 33.49 1.45 20.21
CA CYS A 266 32.96 0.25 20.88
C CYS A 266 31.46 0.34 21.13
N ALA A 267 30.94 1.46 21.59
CA ALA A 267 29.52 1.67 21.80
C ALA A 267 28.73 1.54 20.52
N ARG A 268 29.20 2.17 19.44
CA ARG A 268 28.55 2.09 18.11
C ARG A 268 28.61 0.70 17.48
N ALA A 269 29.66 -0.06 17.66
CA ALA A 269 29.74 -1.42 17.19
C ALA A 269 28.66 -2.31 17.83
N ILE A 270 28.43 -2.14 19.13
CA ILE A 270 27.38 -2.87 19.86
C ILE A 270 26.00 -2.36 19.47
N SER A 271 25.75 -1.06 19.52
CA SER A 271 24.45 -0.47 19.18
C SER A 271 24.06 -0.74 17.72
N GLY A 272 25.02 -0.72 16.80
CA GLY A 272 24.81 -1.10 15.40
C GLY A 272 24.43 -2.56 15.24
N SER A 273 25.05 -3.48 15.97
CA SER A 273 24.71 -4.90 15.97
C SER A 273 23.31 -5.13 16.53
N VAL A 274 22.96 -4.49 17.64
CA VAL A 274 21.61 -4.52 18.21
C VAL A 274 20.61 -3.94 17.24
N GLY A 275 20.90 -2.80 16.62
CA GLY A 275 20.05 -2.16 15.60
C GLY A 275 19.80 -3.07 14.39
N TYR A 276 20.84 -3.77 13.90
CA TYR A 276 20.69 -4.76 12.83
C TYR A 276 19.73 -5.88 13.22
N ILE A 277 19.92 -6.49 14.38
CA ILE A 277 19.09 -7.60 14.89
C ILE A 277 17.63 -7.15 15.04
N LEU A 278 17.41 -6.03 15.71
CA LEU A 278 16.06 -5.51 15.94
C LEU A 278 15.37 -5.15 14.62
N ASN A 279 16.06 -4.50 13.69
CA ASN A 279 15.49 -4.16 12.39
C ASN A 279 15.18 -5.40 11.56
N ARG A 280 16.07 -6.39 11.54
CA ARG A 280 15.86 -7.63 10.81
C ARG A 280 14.64 -8.39 11.32
N TYR A 281 14.54 -8.63 12.63
CA TYR A 281 13.51 -9.50 13.20
C TYR A 281 12.20 -8.77 13.54
N ILE A 282 12.25 -7.50 13.93
CA ILE A 282 11.07 -6.76 14.38
C ILE A 282 10.50 -5.84 13.30
N SER A 283 11.37 -5.00 12.67
CA SER A 283 10.89 -3.98 11.74
C SER A 283 10.55 -4.56 10.38
N PHE A 284 11.47 -5.31 9.78
CA PHE A 284 11.35 -5.78 8.40
C PHE A 284 10.97 -7.24 8.29
N GLN A 285 11.12 -8.06 9.36
CA GLN A 285 10.85 -9.50 9.37
C GLN A 285 11.44 -10.18 8.13
N SER A 286 12.70 -9.84 7.79
CA SER A 286 13.32 -10.22 6.54
C SER A 286 13.58 -11.73 6.47
N LYS A 287 13.21 -12.32 5.33
CA LYS A 287 13.48 -13.73 4.99
C LYS A 287 14.69 -13.89 4.06
N LEU A 288 15.38 -12.79 3.74
CA LEU A 288 16.56 -12.82 2.87
C LEU A 288 17.76 -13.46 3.57
N ASN A 289 18.80 -13.80 2.79
CA ASN A 289 20.03 -14.39 3.33
C ASN A 289 20.69 -13.44 4.34
N PRO A 290 20.89 -13.87 5.62
CA PRO A 290 21.45 -13.06 6.69
C PRO A 290 22.78 -12.42 6.36
N GLU A 291 23.68 -13.17 5.70
CA GLU A 291 25.03 -12.72 5.39
C GLU A 291 25.03 -11.53 4.43
N ARG A 292 24.24 -11.61 3.36
CA ARG A 292 24.14 -10.51 2.38
C ARG A 292 23.52 -9.25 2.97
N GLU A 293 22.53 -9.39 3.85
CA GLU A 293 21.92 -8.26 4.53
C GLU A 293 22.89 -7.64 5.53
N MET A 294 23.62 -8.43 6.29
CA MET A 294 24.60 -7.95 7.24
C MET A 294 25.71 -7.16 6.54
N VAL A 295 26.22 -7.63 5.40
CA VAL A 295 27.21 -6.90 4.60
C VAL A 295 26.66 -5.55 4.12
N ARG A 296 25.44 -5.51 3.59
CA ARG A 296 24.83 -4.25 3.14
C ARG A 296 24.61 -3.27 4.31
N TYR A 297 24.14 -3.77 5.43
CA TYR A 297 23.95 -2.96 6.63
C TYR A 297 25.28 -2.42 7.14
N SER A 298 26.32 -3.23 7.19
CA SER A 298 27.67 -2.83 7.63
C SER A 298 28.27 -1.75 6.73
N ILE A 299 28.10 -1.84 5.41
CA ILE A 299 28.55 -0.81 4.46
C ILE A 299 27.86 0.54 4.77
N VAL A 300 26.55 0.55 4.90
CA VAL A 300 25.78 1.77 5.22
C VAL A 300 26.21 2.33 6.57
N PHE A 301 26.38 1.47 7.57
CA PHE A 301 26.80 1.84 8.92
C PHE A 301 28.19 2.49 8.93
N VAL A 302 29.17 1.92 8.24
CA VAL A 302 30.53 2.48 8.12
C VAL A 302 30.50 3.81 7.37
N CYS A 303 29.74 3.94 6.28
CA CYS A 303 29.56 5.21 5.57
C CYS A 303 28.96 6.29 6.48
N GLN A 304 27.97 5.94 7.29
CA GLN A 304 27.33 6.84 8.25
C GLN A 304 28.30 7.27 9.37
N MET A 305 29.12 6.36 9.87
CA MET A 305 30.18 6.69 10.85
C MET A 305 31.21 7.65 10.25
N ALA A 306 31.64 7.41 9.02
CA ALA A 306 32.62 8.29 8.35
C ALA A 306 32.05 9.70 8.10
N ALA A 307 30.75 9.80 7.74
CA ALA A 307 30.07 11.07 7.55
C ALA A 307 29.95 11.86 8.87
N ASN A 308 29.56 11.19 9.94
CA ASN A 308 29.44 11.82 11.28
C ASN A 308 30.80 12.24 11.85
N GLY A 309 31.85 11.46 11.62
CA GLY A 309 33.22 11.81 12.04
C GLY A 309 33.72 13.10 11.40
N ARG A 310 33.36 13.42 10.17
CA ARG A 310 33.69 14.68 9.51
C ARG A 310 32.95 15.89 10.08
N ILE A 311 31.73 15.72 10.54
CA ILE A 311 30.91 16.80 11.13
C ILE A 311 31.42 17.18 12.54
N SER A 312 32.03 16.26 13.26
CA SER A 312 32.57 16.50 14.60
C SER A 312 33.93 17.24 14.58
N TYR A 313 34.54 17.41 13.41
CA TYR A 313 35.80 18.16 13.23
C TYR A 313 35.60 19.57 12.63
N LEU A 314 34.35 19.96 12.28
CA LEU A 314 33.96 21.32 11.89
C LEU A 314 33.25 22.03 13.04
#